data_3f9185584345236af43327c9bd3c5aa2
#
_entry.id   3f9185584345236af43327c9bd3c5aa2
#
_cell.length_a   1.000
_cell.length_b   1.000
_cell.length_c   1.000
_cell.angle_alpha   90.00
_cell.angle_beta   90.00
_cell.angle_gamma   90.00
#
_symmetry.space_group_name_H-M   'P 1'
#
loop_
_entity.id
_entity.type
_entity.pdbx_description
1 polymer ?
#
loop_
_entity_poly.entity_id
_entity_poly.type
_entity_poly.pdbx_seq_one_letter_code
_entity_poly.pdbx_strand_id
1 'polypeptide(L)'
;MVEQAGEPAYRAQQILDAVYRQKVESAEQISTLPQQFRQELEGQGVSVGWPRIENKFVSEDGTVRYLIAFADGQSVETVWMPEGDGGEAGDGSEAGDSAEGNRARNWDRATICVSSQVGCAVDCQFCLTALLGIERNLTAGEMVGQVCAVLKDQKVSPPEDRINLVFMGMGEPFLNYDNFMKAVRLLVKYVGIAEPRMTVSTAGIVPRIHDFGLEPTRPKLAISLNASNDELRSRLMPLNRKWNLEKLLAAARDFPLRPRERITFEYVLLREVNDGAEHATEVVELLRGIRAKLNLIALNPGPGIGFATPADERVVIFQKIVRKAGVPAFVRRPRGRDIYAACGQLKRTVEILPAMESQRL
;
A
#
# COMPACT_ATOMS: atom_id res chain seq x y z
N MET A 1 -6.14 28.55 5.70
CA MET A 1 -6.86 28.53 7.00
C MET A 1 -6.14 29.40 8.04
N VAL A 2 -4.95 29.06 8.56
CA VAL A 2 -4.24 29.84 9.59
C VAL A 2 -3.92 31.27 9.10
N GLU A 3 -3.34 31.42 7.93
CA GLU A 3 -3.06 32.73 7.32
C GLU A 3 -4.33 33.52 6.97
N GLN A 4 -5.39 32.85 6.57
CA GLN A 4 -6.71 33.48 6.29
C GLN A 4 -7.38 34.03 7.54
N ALA A 5 -7.10 33.42 8.71
CA ALA A 5 -7.54 33.88 10.02
C ALA A 5 -6.63 34.97 10.59
N GLY A 6 -5.59 35.41 9.87
CA GLY A 6 -4.63 36.37 10.37
C GLY A 6 -3.69 35.86 11.47
N GLU A 7 -3.67 34.56 11.71
CA GLU A 7 -2.87 33.93 12.74
C GLU A 7 -1.44 33.65 12.24
N PRO A 8 -0.43 33.71 13.10
CA PRO A 8 0.96 33.42 12.77
C PRO A 8 1.15 32.00 12.22
N ALA A 9 2.03 31.82 11.22
CA ALA A 9 2.27 30.55 10.52
C ALA A 9 2.61 29.36 11.43
N TYR A 10 3.26 29.59 12.59
CA TYR A 10 3.58 28.53 13.56
C TYR A 10 2.33 27.85 14.17
N ARG A 11 1.15 28.50 14.12
CA ARG A 11 -0.12 27.91 14.56
C ARG A 11 -0.49 26.67 13.72
N ALA A 12 -0.14 26.66 12.43
CA ALA A 12 -0.33 25.50 11.61
C ALA A 12 0.42 24.28 12.17
N GLN A 13 1.65 24.49 12.68
CA GLN A 13 2.42 23.44 13.33
C GLN A 13 1.72 22.94 14.60
N GLN A 14 1.19 23.84 15.43
CA GLN A 14 0.47 23.48 16.66
C GLN A 14 -0.78 22.65 16.35
N ILE A 15 -1.54 23.01 15.29
CA ILE A 15 -2.69 22.21 14.83
C ILE A 15 -2.27 20.80 14.40
N LEU A 16 -1.22 20.70 13.56
CA LEU A 16 -0.73 19.42 13.09
C LEU A 16 -0.19 18.52 14.22
N ASP A 17 0.53 19.10 15.19
CA ASP A 17 1.01 18.39 16.38
C ASP A 17 -0.17 17.90 17.24
N ALA A 18 -1.19 18.74 17.47
CA ALA A 18 -2.36 18.36 18.24
C ALA A 18 -3.15 17.24 17.54
N VAL A 19 -3.40 17.38 16.24
CA VAL A 19 -4.14 16.38 15.47
C VAL A 19 -3.38 15.05 15.43
N TYR A 20 -2.13 15.02 14.96
CA TYR A 20 -1.45 13.76 14.63
C TYR A 20 -0.67 13.14 15.80
N ARG A 21 -0.14 13.93 16.75
CA ARG A 21 0.59 13.42 17.92
C ARG A 21 -0.31 13.26 19.13
N GLN A 22 -1.12 14.30 19.45
CA GLN A 22 -2.01 14.26 20.61
C GLN A 22 -3.35 13.57 20.28
N LYS A 23 -3.66 13.39 18.98
CA LYS A 23 -4.88 12.71 18.49
C LYS A 23 -6.16 13.37 18.98
N VAL A 24 -6.18 14.70 19.04
CA VAL A 24 -7.39 15.47 19.42
C VAL A 24 -8.53 15.19 18.43
N GLU A 25 -9.75 15.24 18.92
CA GLU A 25 -10.97 14.97 18.16
C GLU A 25 -11.72 16.25 17.73
N SER A 26 -11.39 17.40 18.34
CA SER A 26 -11.97 18.70 17.98
C SER A 26 -10.94 19.83 18.07
N ALA A 27 -11.24 20.96 17.42
CA ALA A 27 -10.41 22.17 17.51
C ALA A 27 -10.37 22.73 18.93
N GLU A 28 -11.46 22.56 19.70
CA GLU A 28 -11.55 23.01 21.08
C GLU A 28 -10.50 22.36 22.01
N GLN A 29 -10.14 21.10 21.74
CA GLN A 29 -9.13 20.35 22.50
C GLN A 29 -7.71 20.82 22.26
N ILE A 30 -7.46 21.70 21.26
CA ILE A 30 -6.10 22.19 20.95
C ILE A 30 -5.74 23.32 21.93
N SER A 31 -5.35 22.94 23.14
CA SER A 31 -5.05 23.89 24.23
C SER A 31 -3.94 24.89 23.92
N THR A 32 -3.07 24.60 22.96
CA THR A 32 -1.97 25.47 22.53
C THR A 32 -2.41 26.64 21.63
N LEU A 33 -3.67 26.63 21.16
CA LEU A 33 -4.24 27.73 20.39
C LEU A 33 -4.96 28.73 21.31
N PRO A 34 -5.00 30.04 20.97
CA PRO A 34 -5.84 31.02 21.65
C PRO A 34 -7.30 30.59 21.66
N GLN A 35 -8.00 30.89 22.76
CA GLN A 35 -9.41 30.53 22.89
C GLN A 35 -10.27 31.13 21.75
N GLN A 36 -10.04 32.40 21.43
CA GLN A 36 -10.75 33.09 20.35
C GLN A 36 -10.58 32.36 19.01
N PHE A 37 -9.35 31.93 18.67
CA PHE A 37 -9.08 31.23 17.43
C PHE A 37 -9.73 29.84 17.39
N ARG A 38 -9.79 29.12 18.51
CA ARG A 38 -10.51 27.85 18.61
C ARG A 38 -12.01 28.02 18.35
N GLN A 39 -12.61 29.05 18.97
CA GLN A 39 -14.03 29.38 18.75
C GLN A 39 -14.32 29.80 17.29
N GLU A 40 -13.40 30.54 16.66
CA GLU A 40 -13.51 30.92 15.26
C GLU A 40 -13.49 29.70 14.33
N LEU A 41 -12.55 28.77 14.57
CA LEU A 41 -12.48 27.51 13.81
C LEU A 41 -13.78 26.70 13.94
N GLU A 42 -14.32 26.59 15.14
CA GLU A 42 -15.57 25.89 15.39
C GLU A 42 -16.76 26.59 14.74
N GLY A 43 -16.84 27.92 14.84
CA GLY A 43 -17.89 28.72 14.20
C GLY A 43 -17.86 28.65 12.68
N GLN A 44 -16.71 28.41 12.09
CA GLN A 44 -16.53 28.15 10.65
C GLN A 44 -16.79 26.69 10.26
N GLY A 45 -17.19 25.82 11.19
CA GLY A 45 -17.44 24.40 10.95
C GLY A 45 -16.18 23.58 10.69
N VAL A 46 -15.00 24.08 11.10
CA VAL A 46 -13.75 23.33 10.98
C VAL A 46 -13.75 22.19 11.99
N SER A 47 -13.70 20.96 11.50
CA SER A 47 -13.61 19.76 12.31
C SER A 47 -12.32 18.99 12.04
N VAL A 48 -11.86 18.22 13.03
CA VAL A 48 -10.81 17.23 12.84
C VAL A 48 -11.45 16.03 12.15
N GLY A 49 -11.29 15.93 10.84
CA GLY A 49 -11.96 14.93 9.99
C GLY A 49 -11.36 13.52 10.14
N TRP A 50 -11.35 12.97 11.37
CA TRP A 50 -10.93 11.59 11.57
C TRP A 50 -11.86 10.62 10.85
N PRO A 51 -11.35 9.69 10.05
CA PRO A 51 -12.17 8.67 9.44
C PRO A 51 -12.67 7.69 10.50
N ARG A 52 -13.85 7.11 10.26
CA ARG A 52 -14.49 6.16 11.17
C ARG A 52 -14.27 4.73 10.67
N ILE A 53 -13.91 3.83 11.58
CA ILE A 53 -13.95 2.39 11.31
C ILE A 53 -15.43 1.99 11.28
N GLU A 54 -15.92 1.63 10.10
CA GLU A 54 -17.31 1.22 9.89
C GLU A 54 -17.46 -0.27 10.14
N ASN A 55 -16.54 -1.07 9.60
CA ASN A 55 -16.51 -2.51 9.80
C ASN A 55 -15.07 -3.02 10.01
N LYS A 56 -14.98 -4.16 10.70
CA LYS A 56 -13.72 -4.84 11.00
C LYS A 56 -13.90 -6.33 10.80
N PHE A 57 -13.05 -6.93 9.98
CA PHE A 57 -13.03 -8.35 9.69
C PHE A 57 -11.69 -8.91 10.15
N VAL A 58 -11.72 -9.96 10.95
CA VAL A 58 -10.51 -10.57 11.55
C VAL A 58 -10.32 -11.96 10.95
N SER A 59 -9.16 -12.18 10.36
CA SER A 59 -8.73 -13.47 9.79
C SER A 59 -8.15 -14.39 10.87
N GLU A 60 -8.17 -15.69 10.61
CA GLU A 60 -7.52 -16.70 11.46
C GLU A 60 -6.01 -16.48 11.61
N ASP A 61 -5.35 -15.87 10.61
CA ASP A 61 -3.92 -15.53 10.63
C ASP A 61 -3.59 -14.22 11.37
N GLY A 62 -4.59 -13.60 12.03
CA GLY A 62 -4.46 -12.34 12.75
C GLY A 62 -4.51 -11.10 11.88
N THR A 63 -4.62 -11.24 10.55
CA THR A 63 -4.84 -10.10 9.64
C THR A 63 -6.20 -9.47 9.93
N VAL A 64 -6.26 -8.13 9.88
CA VAL A 64 -7.52 -7.40 10.07
C VAL A 64 -7.76 -6.50 8.88
N ARG A 65 -8.90 -6.67 8.22
CA ARG A 65 -9.40 -5.79 7.19
C ARG A 65 -10.39 -4.81 7.79
N TYR A 66 -10.13 -3.53 7.62
CA TYR A 66 -10.97 -2.43 8.05
C TYR A 66 -11.69 -1.81 6.87
N LEU A 67 -13.00 -1.59 6.99
CA LEU A 67 -13.74 -0.66 6.15
C LEU A 67 -13.74 0.70 6.85
N ILE A 68 -13.12 1.68 6.22
CA ILE A 68 -12.90 3.01 6.79
C ILE A 68 -13.74 4.02 6.00
N ALA A 69 -14.70 4.65 6.68
CA ALA A 69 -15.62 5.63 6.12
C ALA A 69 -15.14 7.07 6.35
N PHE A 70 -15.36 7.92 5.37
CA PHE A 70 -15.07 9.34 5.37
C PHE A 70 -16.33 10.19 5.52
N ALA A 71 -16.15 11.49 5.74
CA ALA A 71 -17.26 12.43 5.99
C ALA A 71 -18.26 12.57 4.82
N ASP A 72 -17.80 12.30 3.59
CA ASP A 72 -18.63 12.33 2.38
C ASP A 72 -19.43 11.03 2.12
N GLY A 73 -19.38 10.08 3.05
CA GLY A 73 -20.03 8.77 2.93
C GLY A 73 -19.27 7.76 2.07
N GLN A 74 -18.14 8.14 1.48
CA GLN A 74 -17.27 7.19 0.78
C GLN A 74 -16.44 6.37 1.77
N SER A 75 -16.01 5.19 1.35
CA SER A 75 -15.19 4.32 2.18
C SER A 75 -14.08 3.65 1.38
N VAL A 76 -13.03 3.23 2.08
CA VAL A 76 -11.94 2.42 1.55
C VAL A 76 -11.58 1.30 2.51
N GLU A 77 -10.87 0.32 2.00
CA GLU A 77 -10.34 -0.75 2.83
C GLU A 77 -8.87 -0.52 3.19
N THR A 78 -8.54 -0.80 4.43
CA THR A 78 -7.18 -0.73 5.02
C THR A 78 -6.91 -2.04 5.72
N VAL A 79 -5.70 -2.60 5.59
CA VAL A 79 -5.41 -3.92 6.15
C VAL A 79 -4.25 -3.84 7.14
N TRP A 80 -4.47 -4.39 8.32
CA TRP A 80 -3.45 -4.66 9.32
C TRP A 80 -2.95 -6.09 9.19
N MET A 81 -1.64 -6.29 9.10
CA MET A 81 -0.98 -7.58 8.96
C MET A 81 0.09 -7.73 10.04
N PRO A 82 -0.16 -8.47 11.13
CA PRO A 82 0.85 -8.77 12.12
C PRO A 82 1.85 -9.81 11.58
N GLU A 83 3.11 -9.66 11.91
CA GLU A 83 4.20 -10.54 11.48
C GLU A 83 4.97 -11.04 12.70
N GLY A 84 4.99 -12.34 12.94
CA GLY A 84 5.60 -12.95 14.14
C GLY A 84 6.15 -14.36 13.95
N ASP A 85 6.00 -14.93 12.76
CA ASP A 85 6.37 -16.32 12.45
C ASP A 85 7.72 -16.47 11.71
N GLY A 86 8.55 -15.42 11.65
CA GLY A 86 9.80 -15.42 10.91
C GLY A 86 9.62 -15.41 9.38
N GLY A 87 8.39 -15.20 8.90
CA GLY A 87 8.07 -15.10 7.48
C GLY A 87 8.52 -13.79 6.83
N GLU A 88 8.36 -13.71 5.51
CA GLU A 88 8.63 -12.48 4.76
C GLU A 88 7.75 -11.34 5.27
N ALA A 89 8.34 -10.15 5.43
CA ALA A 89 7.59 -8.95 5.75
C ALA A 89 6.53 -8.66 4.68
N GLY A 90 5.39 -8.12 5.09
CA GLY A 90 4.32 -7.71 4.17
C GLY A 90 4.77 -6.75 3.07
N ASP A 91 5.95 -6.12 3.22
CA ASP A 91 6.62 -5.28 2.22
C ASP A 91 7.59 -6.06 1.30
N GLY A 92 7.67 -7.41 1.43
CA GLY A 92 8.60 -8.25 0.68
C GLY A 92 10.06 -8.11 1.08
N SER A 93 10.37 -7.60 2.27
CA SER A 93 11.71 -7.67 2.85
C SER A 93 11.92 -9.01 3.58
N GLU A 94 13.17 -9.54 3.59
CA GLU A 94 13.51 -10.66 4.45
C GLU A 94 13.33 -10.27 5.92
N ALA A 95 12.95 -11.24 6.77
CA ALA A 95 12.97 -11.06 8.21
C ALA A 95 14.41 -10.72 8.63
N GLY A 96 14.69 -9.44 8.81
CA GLY A 96 15.95 -8.99 9.38
C GLY A 96 16.00 -9.33 10.85
N ASP A 97 17.22 -9.54 11.37
CA ASP A 97 17.54 -9.96 12.74
C ASP A 97 16.51 -9.48 13.79
N SER A 98 15.92 -10.45 14.46
CA SER A 98 14.99 -10.26 15.56
C SER A 98 15.71 -9.53 16.72
N ALA A 99 15.53 -8.22 16.80
CA ALA A 99 15.71 -7.54 18.10
C ALA A 99 14.61 -8.08 19.02
N GLU A 100 14.96 -8.41 20.26
CA GLU A 100 14.06 -8.96 21.28
C GLU A 100 12.75 -8.18 21.33
N GLY A 101 11.68 -8.78 20.74
CA GLY A 101 10.34 -8.20 20.70
C GLY A 101 9.73 -8.14 22.10
N ASN A 102 8.86 -7.20 22.33
CA ASN A 102 8.11 -7.06 23.58
C ASN A 102 7.26 -8.36 23.79
N ARG A 103 7.65 -9.19 24.74
CA ARG A 103 7.07 -10.53 25.03
C ARG A 103 5.56 -10.57 25.32
N ALA A 104 4.89 -9.40 25.35
CA ALA A 104 3.45 -9.30 25.59
C ALA A 104 2.61 -9.38 24.29
N ARG A 105 3.23 -9.43 23.10
CA ARG A 105 2.55 -9.44 21.80
C ARG A 105 3.03 -10.64 20.98
N ASN A 106 2.12 -11.26 20.21
CA ASN A 106 2.42 -12.40 19.34
C ASN A 106 3.06 -11.97 17.98
N TRP A 107 3.63 -10.77 17.90
CA TRP A 107 4.26 -10.25 16.67
C TRP A 107 5.40 -9.27 17.00
N ASP A 108 6.45 -9.28 16.18
CA ASP A 108 7.63 -8.40 16.30
C ASP A 108 7.48 -7.09 15.53
N ARG A 109 6.72 -7.13 14.46
CA ARG A 109 6.40 -5.99 13.59
C ARG A 109 5.04 -6.20 12.96
N ALA A 110 4.45 -5.12 12.47
CA ALA A 110 3.22 -5.21 11.69
C ALA A 110 3.30 -4.30 10.47
N THR A 111 2.51 -4.64 9.45
CA THR A 111 2.40 -3.86 8.23
C THR A 111 0.96 -3.37 8.08
N ILE A 112 0.79 -2.08 7.73
CA ILE A 112 -0.51 -1.50 7.37
C ILE A 112 -0.51 -1.26 5.86
N CYS A 113 -1.49 -1.86 5.16
CA CYS A 113 -1.76 -1.60 3.75
C CYS A 113 -2.76 -0.45 3.64
N VAL A 114 -2.35 0.64 2.97
CA VAL A 114 -3.06 1.93 2.90
C VAL A 114 -3.61 2.14 1.50
N SER A 115 -4.84 2.60 1.41
CA SER A 115 -5.51 2.99 0.16
C SER A 115 -5.21 4.45 -0.19
N SER A 116 -5.14 4.77 -1.49
CA SER A 116 -4.84 6.11 -2.03
C SER A 116 -5.97 6.75 -2.81
N GLN A 117 -6.96 5.96 -3.22
CA GLN A 117 -8.14 6.42 -3.97
C GLN A 117 -9.38 5.65 -3.49
N VAL A 118 -10.55 6.23 -3.68
CA VAL A 118 -11.83 5.52 -3.60
C VAL A 118 -12.03 4.85 -4.96
N GLY A 119 -11.88 3.50 -5.00
CA GLY A 119 -11.75 2.77 -6.26
C GLY A 119 -10.35 2.85 -6.86
N CYS A 120 -10.21 2.67 -8.17
CA CYS A 120 -8.92 2.76 -8.86
C CYS A 120 -9.10 3.23 -10.31
N ALA A 121 -8.22 4.14 -10.76
CA ALA A 121 -8.22 4.64 -12.12
C ALA A 121 -7.44 3.73 -13.10
N VAL A 122 -6.73 2.71 -12.60
CA VAL A 122 -5.97 1.75 -13.43
C VAL A 122 -6.79 0.48 -13.57
N ASP A 123 -7.12 0.14 -14.81
CA ASP A 123 -7.95 -1.01 -15.15
C ASP A 123 -7.10 -2.31 -15.22
N CYS A 124 -6.56 -2.76 -14.07
CA CYS A 124 -5.85 -4.04 -13.99
C CYS A 124 -6.85 -5.19 -13.97
N GLN A 125 -6.82 -6.08 -14.98
CA GLN A 125 -7.83 -7.12 -15.24
C GLN A 125 -7.89 -8.23 -14.16
N PHE A 126 -6.91 -8.29 -13.28
CA PHE A 126 -6.82 -9.27 -12.19
C PHE A 126 -7.10 -8.65 -10.80
N CYS A 127 -7.59 -7.40 -10.72
CA CYS A 127 -7.77 -6.66 -9.47
C CYS A 127 -9.24 -6.31 -9.23
N LEU A 128 -9.80 -6.71 -8.10
CA LEU A 128 -11.19 -6.40 -7.74
C LEU A 128 -11.46 -4.90 -7.58
N THR A 129 -10.46 -4.13 -7.13
CA THR A 129 -10.60 -2.67 -7.00
C THR A 129 -10.82 -2.01 -8.36
N ALA A 130 -10.27 -2.57 -9.44
CA ALA A 130 -10.48 -2.03 -10.80
C ALA A 130 -11.94 -2.14 -11.24
N LEU A 131 -12.68 -3.16 -10.78
CA LEU A 131 -14.10 -3.34 -11.10
C LEU A 131 -15.00 -2.24 -10.51
N LEU A 132 -14.51 -1.49 -9.53
CA LEU A 132 -15.24 -0.36 -8.92
C LEU A 132 -15.13 0.93 -9.76
N GLY A 133 -14.16 1.01 -10.68
CA GLY A 133 -13.79 2.27 -11.29
C GLY A 133 -13.16 3.24 -10.29
N ILE A 134 -13.03 4.50 -10.67
CA ILE A 134 -12.54 5.58 -9.81
C ILE A 134 -13.67 6.53 -9.44
N GLU A 135 -13.86 6.77 -8.14
CA GLU A 135 -14.76 7.79 -7.63
C GLU A 135 -14.00 9.11 -7.39
N ARG A 136 -12.95 9.06 -6.59
CA ARG A 136 -12.10 10.22 -6.30
C ARG A 136 -10.74 9.84 -5.70
N ASN A 137 -9.85 10.79 -5.74
CA ASN A 137 -8.61 10.75 -4.99
C ASN A 137 -8.86 10.94 -3.49
N LEU A 138 -8.08 10.27 -2.65
CA LEU A 138 -8.05 10.57 -1.22
C LEU A 138 -7.18 11.80 -0.96
N THR A 139 -7.58 12.60 0.00
CA THR A 139 -6.74 13.67 0.54
C THR A 139 -5.58 13.09 1.35
N ALA A 140 -4.54 13.89 1.59
CA ALA A 140 -3.44 13.49 2.46
C ALA A 140 -3.92 13.17 3.88
N GLY A 141 -4.88 13.94 4.40
CA GLY A 141 -5.49 13.71 5.71
C GLY A 141 -6.22 12.38 5.79
N GLU A 142 -6.97 11.99 4.76
CA GLU A 142 -7.67 10.71 4.70
C GLU A 142 -6.70 9.52 4.63
N MET A 143 -5.60 9.64 3.88
CA MET A 143 -4.56 8.60 3.86
C MET A 143 -3.89 8.42 5.23
N VAL A 144 -3.51 9.53 5.89
CA VAL A 144 -2.93 9.48 7.25
C VAL A 144 -3.96 9.02 8.27
N GLY A 145 -5.21 9.45 8.10
CA GLY A 145 -6.34 9.06 8.96
C GLY A 145 -6.56 7.56 9.01
N GLN A 146 -6.46 6.85 7.87
CA GLN A 146 -6.51 5.38 7.82
C GLN A 146 -5.46 4.77 8.77
N VAL A 147 -4.21 5.24 8.66
CA VAL A 147 -3.10 4.75 9.51
C VAL A 147 -3.40 5.02 10.98
N CYS A 148 -3.78 6.25 11.33
CA CYS A 148 -4.07 6.63 12.71
C CYS A 148 -5.25 5.84 13.31
N ALA A 149 -6.30 5.58 12.52
CA ALA A 149 -7.45 4.77 12.95
C ALA A 149 -7.03 3.33 13.29
N VAL A 150 -6.21 2.71 12.43
CA VAL A 150 -5.68 1.37 12.67
C VAL A 150 -4.74 1.34 13.87
N LEU A 151 -3.81 2.30 13.99
CA LEU A 151 -2.90 2.38 15.15
C LEU A 151 -3.67 2.53 16.47
N LYS A 152 -4.75 3.32 16.48
CA LYS A 152 -5.62 3.49 17.66
C LYS A 152 -6.33 2.19 18.02
N ASP A 153 -6.92 1.49 17.04
CA ASP A 153 -7.64 0.22 17.26
C ASP A 153 -6.70 -0.89 17.74
N GLN A 154 -5.51 -0.98 17.16
CA GLN A 154 -4.50 -1.98 17.52
C GLN A 154 -3.70 -1.61 18.78
N LYS A 155 -3.92 -0.39 19.34
CA LYS A 155 -3.21 0.13 20.54
C LYS A 155 -1.70 0.11 20.38
N VAL A 156 -1.21 0.59 19.24
CA VAL A 156 0.21 0.68 18.89
C VAL A 156 0.64 2.11 18.63
N SER A 157 1.89 2.41 18.92
CA SER A 157 2.47 3.76 18.85
C SER A 157 3.86 3.74 18.23
N PRO A 158 4.00 4.12 16.94
CA PRO A 158 5.32 4.40 16.37
C PRO A 158 5.98 5.62 17.07
N PRO A 159 7.30 5.67 17.21
CA PRO A 159 8.29 4.70 16.69
C PRO A 159 8.55 3.49 17.61
N GLU A 160 7.96 3.44 18.82
CA GLU A 160 8.17 2.39 19.82
C GLU A 160 7.79 1.02 19.27
N ASP A 161 6.67 0.98 18.54
CA ASP A 161 6.21 -0.22 17.82
C ASP A 161 6.74 -0.23 16.39
N ARG A 162 7.23 -1.38 15.93
CA ARG A 162 7.80 -1.55 14.58
C ARG A 162 6.68 -1.68 13.55
N ILE A 163 6.24 -0.55 13.00
CA ILE A 163 5.18 -0.49 11.99
C ILE A 163 5.78 -0.19 10.61
N ASN A 164 5.41 -1.01 9.62
CA ASN A 164 5.68 -0.76 8.21
C ASN A 164 4.40 -0.30 7.52
N LEU A 165 4.53 0.51 6.46
CA LEU A 165 3.41 0.92 5.62
C LEU A 165 3.65 0.47 4.18
N VAL A 166 2.59 -0.02 3.54
CA VAL A 166 2.58 -0.28 2.10
C VAL A 166 1.40 0.47 1.46
N PHE A 167 1.69 1.32 0.49
CA PHE A 167 0.66 1.98 -0.32
C PHE A 167 0.34 1.06 -1.50
N MET A 168 -0.40 -0.02 -1.19
CA MET A 168 -0.76 -1.13 -2.08
C MET A 168 -2.23 -1.52 -1.93
N GLY A 169 -3.02 -0.69 -1.23
CA GLY A 169 -4.45 -0.85 -1.08
C GLY A 169 -5.21 -0.43 -2.33
N MET A 170 -6.37 0.17 -2.14
CA MET A 170 -7.20 0.66 -3.25
C MET A 170 -6.58 1.90 -3.88
N GLY A 171 -6.51 1.92 -5.23
CA GLY A 171 -6.04 3.05 -6.01
C GLY A 171 -4.59 2.98 -6.46
N GLU A 172 -4.23 3.93 -7.34
CA GLU A 172 -2.87 4.15 -7.85
C GLU A 172 -2.29 5.41 -7.20
N PRO A 173 -1.31 5.29 -6.29
CA PRO A 173 -0.78 6.44 -5.56
C PRO A 173 -0.18 7.51 -6.48
N PHE A 174 0.41 7.10 -7.62
CA PHE A 174 1.05 8.04 -8.54
C PHE A 174 0.06 8.80 -9.43
N LEU A 175 -1.20 8.40 -9.47
CA LEU A 175 -2.30 9.23 -10.00
C LEU A 175 -2.87 10.21 -8.96
N ASN A 176 -2.52 10.01 -7.68
CA ASN A 176 -2.84 10.92 -6.58
C ASN A 176 -1.55 11.48 -5.92
N TYR A 177 -0.56 11.80 -6.72
CA TYR A 177 0.83 12.01 -6.33
C TYR A 177 1.02 13.07 -5.24
N ASP A 178 0.43 14.25 -5.41
CA ASP A 178 0.65 15.39 -4.51
C ASP A 178 0.09 15.12 -3.10
N ASN A 179 -1.11 14.53 -3.02
CA ASN A 179 -1.69 14.11 -1.75
C ASN A 179 -0.91 12.96 -1.13
N PHE A 180 -0.47 11.99 -1.94
CA PHE A 180 0.35 10.87 -1.48
C PHE A 180 1.67 11.38 -0.87
N MET A 181 2.41 12.24 -1.56
CA MET A 181 3.67 12.77 -1.04
C MET A 181 3.46 13.65 0.21
N LYS A 182 2.35 14.41 0.25
CA LYS A 182 1.97 15.15 1.47
C LYS A 182 1.66 14.20 2.62
N ALA A 183 0.97 13.08 2.38
CA ALA A 183 0.71 12.07 3.41
C ALA A 183 2.01 11.44 3.91
N VAL A 184 2.95 11.09 3.04
CA VAL A 184 4.28 10.57 3.42
C VAL A 184 4.99 11.53 4.37
N ARG A 185 5.03 12.83 4.03
CA ARG A 185 5.66 13.86 4.90
C ARG A 185 4.98 13.97 6.26
N LEU A 186 3.65 13.89 6.32
CA LEU A 186 2.89 13.89 7.58
C LEU A 186 3.17 12.64 8.41
N LEU A 187 3.20 11.46 7.80
CA LEU A 187 3.49 10.19 8.45
C LEU A 187 4.89 10.16 9.08
N VAL A 188 5.88 10.67 8.35
CA VAL A 188 7.26 10.77 8.88
C VAL A 188 7.35 11.78 10.03
N LYS A 189 6.83 12.98 9.80
CA LYS A 189 7.06 14.10 10.74
C LYS A 189 6.21 14.01 12.01
N TYR A 190 4.96 13.54 11.89
CA TYR A 190 3.98 13.64 12.99
C TYR A 190 3.55 12.28 13.55
N VAL A 191 3.44 11.26 12.71
CA VAL A 191 3.05 9.90 13.16
C VAL A 191 4.26 9.09 13.63
N GLY A 192 5.48 9.45 13.18
CA GLY A 192 6.72 8.83 13.64
C GLY A 192 7.08 7.54 12.86
N ILE A 193 6.50 7.32 11.68
CA ILE A 193 6.87 6.18 10.84
C ILE A 193 7.94 6.62 9.85
N ALA A 194 9.16 6.11 10.03
CA ALA A 194 10.30 6.48 9.19
C ALA A 194 10.12 6.05 7.72
N GLU A 195 10.57 6.87 6.77
CA GLU A 195 10.44 6.60 5.34
C GLU A 195 10.98 5.22 4.87
N PRO A 196 12.09 4.68 5.43
CA PRO A 196 12.58 3.36 5.02
C PRO A 196 11.64 2.21 5.41
N ARG A 197 10.64 2.49 6.29
CA ARG A 197 9.58 1.55 6.66
C ARG A 197 8.34 1.65 5.76
N MET A 198 8.38 2.51 4.76
CA MET A 198 7.28 2.69 3.82
C MET A 198 7.68 2.15 2.44
N THR A 199 6.72 1.55 1.74
CA THR A 199 6.86 1.13 0.34
C THR A 199 5.64 1.64 -0.43
N VAL A 200 5.85 2.22 -1.59
CA VAL A 200 4.78 2.55 -2.53
C VAL A 200 4.85 1.65 -3.73
N SER A 201 3.71 1.10 -4.15
CA SER A 201 3.59 0.38 -5.42
C SER A 201 2.91 1.25 -6.47
N THR A 202 3.39 1.18 -7.71
CA THR A 202 2.78 1.84 -8.85
C THR A 202 2.62 0.88 -10.02
N ALA A 203 1.52 1.03 -10.74
CA ALA A 203 1.29 0.33 -12.01
C ALA A 203 2.25 0.76 -13.12
N GLY A 204 3.01 1.85 -12.92
CA GLY A 204 4.01 2.34 -13.85
C GLY A 204 3.65 3.66 -14.51
N ILE A 205 3.29 4.67 -13.72
CA ILE A 205 3.11 6.05 -14.18
C ILE A 205 4.50 6.67 -14.38
N VAL A 206 5.10 6.44 -15.54
CA VAL A 206 6.50 6.73 -15.83
C VAL A 206 6.94 8.16 -15.45
N PRO A 207 6.23 9.25 -15.81
CA PRO A 207 6.64 10.59 -15.40
C PRO A 207 6.73 10.74 -13.88
N ARG A 208 5.82 10.11 -13.13
CA ARG A 208 5.81 10.19 -11.66
C ARG A 208 6.90 9.32 -11.01
N ILE A 209 7.39 8.28 -11.69
CA ILE A 209 8.58 7.54 -11.23
C ILE A 209 9.80 8.47 -11.23
N HIS A 210 9.98 9.30 -12.27
CA HIS A 210 11.05 10.30 -12.32
C HIS A 210 10.90 11.34 -11.21
N ASP A 211 9.71 11.94 -11.07
CA ASP A 211 9.43 12.92 -10.02
C ASP A 211 9.73 12.36 -8.63
N PHE A 212 9.30 11.11 -8.38
CA PHE A 212 9.49 10.41 -7.12
C PHE A 212 10.97 10.14 -6.81
N GLY A 213 11.79 9.90 -7.82
CA GLY A 213 13.24 9.77 -7.67
C GLY A 213 13.91 11.02 -7.11
N LEU A 214 13.35 12.20 -7.37
CA LEU A 214 13.86 13.50 -6.94
C LEU A 214 13.38 13.93 -5.55
N GLU A 215 12.40 13.21 -4.97
CA GLU A 215 11.87 13.55 -3.64
C GLU A 215 12.91 13.30 -2.54
N PRO A 216 13.20 14.29 -1.68
CA PRO A 216 14.19 14.15 -0.61
C PRO A 216 13.75 13.14 0.45
N THR A 217 12.43 13.05 0.69
CA THR A 217 11.82 12.10 1.62
C THR A 217 10.86 11.22 0.83
N ARG A 218 11.24 9.97 0.61
CA ARG A 218 10.44 9.04 -0.19
C ARG A 218 10.45 7.61 0.36
N PRO A 219 9.32 6.89 0.29
CA PRO A 219 9.25 5.44 0.47
C PRO A 219 10.15 4.66 -0.49
N LYS A 220 10.31 3.36 -0.23
CA LYS A 220 10.86 2.42 -1.22
C LYS A 220 9.89 2.30 -2.40
N LEU A 221 10.44 2.07 -3.60
CA LEU A 221 9.64 1.92 -4.81
C LEU A 221 9.39 0.44 -5.12
N ALA A 222 8.12 0.11 -5.34
CA ALA A 222 7.67 -1.11 -5.97
C ALA A 222 6.99 -0.79 -7.31
N ILE A 223 7.21 -1.65 -8.32
CA ILE A 223 6.64 -1.50 -9.67
C ILE A 223 5.89 -2.77 -10.01
N SER A 224 4.61 -2.64 -10.33
CA SER A 224 3.76 -3.72 -10.82
C SER A 224 4.13 -4.10 -12.26
N LEU A 225 4.97 -5.12 -12.42
CA LEU A 225 5.40 -5.63 -13.72
C LEU A 225 4.32 -6.49 -14.37
N ASN A 226 3.93 -7.56 -13.69
CA ASN A 226 2.82 -8.49 -13.96
C ASN A 226 2.80 -9.20 -15.33
N ALA A 227 3.74 -8.89 -16.21
CA ALA A 227 3.88 -9.54 -17.51
C ALA A 227 5.34 -9.49 -17.98
N SER A 228 5.70 -10.40 -18.86
CA SER A 228 7.05 -10.55 -19.40
C SER A 228 7.25 -9.90 -20.77
N ASN A 229 6.16 -9.44 -21.41
CA ASN A 229 6.18 -8.73 -22.70
C ASN A 229 5.02 -7.74 -22.82
N ASP A 230 5.09 -6.83 -23.79
CA ASP A 230 4.14 -5.73 -23.96
C ASP A 230 2.74 -6.18 -24.38
N GLU A 231 2.62 -7.26 -25.19
CA GLU A 231 1.33 -7.79 -25.60
C GLU A 231 0.55 -8.28 -24.37
N LEU A 232 1.17 -9.13 -23.58
CA LEU A 232 0.60 -9.67 -22.36
C LEU A 232 0.31 -8.57 -21.33
N ARG A 233 1.25 -7.63 -21.16
CA ARG A 233 1.06 -6.53 -20.23
C ARG A 233 -0.07 -5.61 -20.65
N SER A 234 -0.22 -5.32 -21.94
CA SER A 234 -1.31 -4.48 -22.44
C SER A 234 -2.70 -5.13 -22.28
N ARG A 235 -2.75 -6.46 -22.26
CA ARG A 235 -3.96 -7.23 -21.96
C ARG A 235 -4.29 -7.21 -20.49
N LEU A 236 -3.31 -7.39 -19.61
CA LEU A 236 -3.50 -7.46 -18.16
C LEU A 236 -3.58 -6.08 -17.49
N MET A 237 -2.86 -5.12 -18.03
CA MET A 237 -2.73 -3.74 -17.52
C MET A 237 -2.78 -2.76 -18.70
N PRO A 238 -3.96 -2.28 -19.12
CA PRO A 238 -4.14 -1.44 -20.31
C PRO A 238 -3.30 -0.14 -20.29
N LEU A 239 -2.88 0.31 -19.11
CA LEU A 239 -1.94 1.41 -18.90
C LEU A 239 -0.65 1.25 -19.73
N ASN A 240 -0.22 0.02 -20.01
CA ASN A 240 0.96 -0.31 -20.81
C ASN A 240 0.94 0.31 -22.22
N ARG A 241 -0.24 0.53 -22.79
CA ARG A 241 -0.39 1.20 -24.10
C ARG A 241 0.17 2.62 -24.09
N LYS A 242 0.17 3.28 -22.93
CA LYS A 242 0.73 4.64 -22.76
C LYS A 242 2.20 4.60 -22.36
N TRP A 243 2.54 3.71 -21.44
CA TRP A 243 3.89 3.53 -20.92
C TRP A 243 4.24 2.03 -21.00
N ASN A 244 4.83 1.65 -22.14
CA ASN A 244 5.24 0.28 -22.43
C ASN A 244 6.42 -0.16 -21.55
N LEU A 245 6.77 -1.43 -21.62
CA LEU A 245 7.87 -2.01 -20.82
C LEU A 245 9.20 -1.28 -21.05
N GLU A 246 9.50 -0.89 -22.29
CA GLU A 246 10.73 -0.16 -22.61
C GLU A 246 10.84 1.12 -21.79
N LYS A 247 9.79 1.97 -21.80
CA LYS A 247 9.75 3.24 -21.05
C LYS A 247 9.77 3.01 -19.55
N LEU A 248 9.02 2.01 -19.07
CA LEU A 248 8.95 1.67 -17.67
C LEU A 248 10.30 1.21 -17.12
N LEU A 249 10.99 0.31 -17.84
CA LEU A 249 12.28 -0.23 -17.43
C LEU A 249 13.39 0.80 -17.59
N ALA A 250 13.32 1.72 -18.57
CA ALA A 250 14.21 2.87 -18.65
C ALA A 250 14.09 3.73 -17.39
N ALA A 251 12.87 4.10 -16.99
CA ALA A 251 12.65 4.87 -15.76
C ALA A 251 13.15 4.11 -14.50
N ALA A 252 13.04 2.79 -14.48
CA ALA A 252 13.56 1.97 -13.38
C ALA A 252 15.11 1.92 -13.36
N ARG A 253 15.78 1.92 -14.53
CA ARG A 253 17.25 1.98 -14.61
C ARG A 253 17.80 3.31 -14.17
N ASP A 254 17.10 4.40 -14.52
CA ASP A 254 17.49 5.78 -14.21
C ASP A 254 17.11 6.19 -12.78
N PHE A 255 16.33 5.36 -12.06
CA PHE A 255 15.86 5.69 -10.73
C PHE A 255 17.00 5.78 -9.71
N PRO A 256 17.16 6.91 -8.98
CA PRO A 256 18.28 7.15 -8.08
C PRO A 256 18.15 6.32 -6.79
N LEU A 257 18.65 5.09 -6.82
CA LEU A 257 18.64 4.18 -5.67
C LEU A 257 19.64 4.61 -4.60
N ARG A 258 19.19 4.64 -3.35
CA ARG A 258 20.03 4.84 -2.17
C ARG A 258 20.99 3.62 -1.99
N PRO A 259 22.05 3.76 -1.16
CA PRO A 259 22.89 2.62 -0.79
C PRO A 259 22.04 1.46 -0.26
N ARG A 260 22.28 0.25 -0.77
CA ARG A 260 21.57 -1.00 -0.45
C ARG A 260 20.08 -1.04 -0.83
N GLU A 261 19.51 0.03 -1.37
CA GLU A 261 18.14 0.04 -1.89
C GLU A 261 18.03 -0.77 -3.18
N ARG A 262 16.89 -1.44 -3.39
CA ARG A 262 16.52 -2.17 -4.61
C ARG A 262 15.11 -1.76 -5.00
N ILE A 263 14.83 -1.70 -6.29
CA ILE A 263 13.45 -1.63 -6.77
C ILE A 263 12.81 -3.00 -6.54
N THR A 264 11.60 -3.01 -5.99
CA THR A 264 10.80 -4.23 -5.94
C THR A 264 9.95 -4.30 -7.20
N PHE A 265 10.06 -5.37 -7.97
CA PHE A 265 9.08 -5.66 -9.02
C PHE A 265 8.05 -6.65 -8.46
N GLU A 266 6.77 -6.37 -8.70
CA GLU A 266 5.69 -7.25 -8.30
C GLU A 266 5.13 -7.97 -9.53
N TYR A 267 4.94 -9.26 -9.40
CA TYR A 267 4.49 -10.12 -10.49
C TYR A 267 3.39 -11.05 -9.99
N VAL A 268 2.16 -10.74 -10.34
CA VAL A 268 1.00 -11.59 -10.05
C VAL A 268 0.99 -12.73 -11.06
N LEU A 269 1.16 -13.95 -10.57
CA LEU A 269 1.14 -15.17 -11.36
C LEU A 269 -0.31 -15.61 -11.59
N LEU A 270 -0.66 -15.79 -12.86
CA LEU A 270 -1.97 -16.18 -13.35
C LEU A 270 -1.83 -17.53 -14.10
N ARG A 271 -2.62 -18.53 -13.70
CA ARG A 271 -2.56 -19.87 -14.28
C ARG A 271 -2.65 -19.83 -15.81
N GLU A 272 -1.67 -20.46 -16.48
CA GLU A 272 -1.60 -20.62 -17.95
C GLU A 272 -1.65 -19.30 -18.75
N VAL A 273 -1.33 -18.19 -18.08
CA VAL A 273 -1.33 -16.86 -18.71
C VAL A 273 0.06 -16.27 -18.70
N ASN A 274 0.73 -16.21 -17.54
CA ASN A 274 2.02 -15.60 -17.35
C ASN A 274 2.93 -16.39 -16.37
N ASP A 275 2.57 -17.63 -16.02
CA ASP A 275 3.22 -18.46 -15.01
C ASP A 275 4.19 -19.50 -15.60
N GLY A 276 4.46 -19.48 -16.91
CA GLY A 276 5.36 -20.40 -17.59
C GLY A 276 6.85 -20.13 -17.34
N ALA A 277 7.69 -21.15 -17.60
CA ALA A 277 9.14 -21.03 -17.49
C ALA A 277 9.72 -20.03 -18.52
N GLU A 278 9.11 -19.93 -19.68
CA GLU A 278 9.40 -18.95 -20.72
C GLU A 278 9.21 -17.53 -20.20
N HIS A 279 8.08 -17.25 -19.54
CA HIS A 279 7.82 -15.94 -18.93
C HIS A 279 8.85 -15.60 -17.83
N ALA A 280 9.26 -16.60 -17.02
CA ALA A 280 10.30 -16.38 -16.01
C ALA A 280 11.63 -15.98 -16.66
N THR A 281 12.00 -16.60 -17.80
CA THR A 281 13.20 -16.28 -18.56
C THR A 281 13.13 -14.88 -19.16
N GLU A 282 12.00 -14.52 -19.77
CA GLU A 282 11.75 -13.17 -20.30
C GLU A 282 11.86 -12.11 -19.18
N VAL A 283 11.29 -12.36 -17.98
CA VAL A 283 11.39 -11.44 -16.83
C VAL A 283 12.85 -11.26 -16.40
N VAL A 284 13.67 -12.31 -16.40
CA VAL A 284 15.11 -12.19 -16.11
C VAL A 284 15.78 -11.23 -17.09
N GLU A 285 15.50 -11.35 -18.39
CA GLU A 285 16.04 -10.45 -19.41
C GLU A 285 15.58 -9.00 -19.21
N LEU A 286 14.31 -8.79 -18.92
CA LEU A 286 13.76 -7.45 -18.63
C LEU A 286 14.45 -6.77 -17.45
N LEU A 287 14.77 -7.53 -16.40
CA LEU A 287 15.38 -7.00 -15.18
C LEU A 287 16.92 -6.90 -15.25
N ARG A 288 17.54 -7.31 -16.37
CA ARG A 288 18.99 -7.25 -16.54
C ARG A 288 19.51 -5.82 -16.38
N GLY A 289 20.54 -5.67 -15.53
CA GLY A 289 21.16 -4.37 -15.24
C GLY A 289 20.38 -3.48 -14.27
N ILE A 290 19.23 -3.90 -13.78
CA ILE A 290 18.47 -3.17 -12.75
C ILE A 290 18.79 -3.79 -11.38
N ARG A 291 19.12 -2.96 -10.40
CA ARG A 291 19.28 -3.39 -9.02
C ARG A 291 17.91 -3.65 -8.39
N ALA A 292 17.37 -4.83 -8.64
CA ALA A 292 16.00 -5.22 -8.35
C ALA A 292 15.89 -6.44 -7.43
N LYS A 293 14.68 -6.66 -6.91
CA LYS A 293 14.15 -7.91 -6.39
C LYS A 293 12.76 -8.16 -6.98
N LEU A 294 12.33 -9.41 -7.05
CA LEU A 294 11.03 -9.80 -7.59
C LEU A 294 10.16 -10.41 -6.49
N ASN A 295 8.97 -9.87 -6.30
CA ASN A 295 7.92 -10.46 -5.48
C ASN A 295 6.95 -11.22 -6.38
N LEU A 296 6.86 -12.52 -6.20
CA LEU A 296 5.90 -13.39 -6.87
C LEU A 296 4.65 -13.52 -6.02
N ILE A 297 3.50 -13.22 -6.59
CA ILE A 297 2.21 -13.23 -5.91
C ILE A 297 1.32 -14.21 -6.66
N ALA A 298 1.04 -15.39 -6.09
CA ALA A 298 0.00 -16.25 -6.65
C ALA A 298 -1.34 -15.51 -6.59
N LEU A 299 -2.09 -15.48 -7.69
CA LEU A 299 -3.37 -14.78 -7.76
C LEU A 299 -4.28 -15.22 -6.60
N ASN A 300 -4.84 -14.24 -5.91
CA ASN A 300 -5.93 -14.46 -4.98
C ASN A 300 -7.25 -14.24 -5.74
N PRO A 301 -7.99 -15.31 -6.04
CA PRO A 301 -9.20 -15.20 -6.84
C PRO A 301 -10.28 -14.41 -6.10
N GLY A 302 -11.17 -13.82 -6.87
CA GLY A 302 -12.32 -13.10 -6.36
C GLY A 302 -13.46 -13.06 -7.39
N PRO A 303 -14.69 -12.77 -6.96
CA PRO A 303 -15.84 -12.75 -7.85
C PRO A 303 -15.68 -11.69 -8.95
N GLY A 304 -15.88 -12.08 -10.20
CA GLY A 304 -15.71 -11.22 -11.37
C GLY A 304 -14.31 -11.21 -11.99
N ILE A 305 -13.33 -11.90 -11.40
CA ILE A 305 -12.00 -12.09 -11.98
C ILE A 305 -11.95 -13.36 -12.80
N GLY A 306 -11.70 -13.23 -14.10
CA GLY A 306 -11.67 -14.35 -15.07
C GLY A 306 -10.36 -15.15 -15.09
N PHE A 307 -9.49 -15.00 -14.08
CA PHE A 307 -8.21 -15.69 -13.99
C PHE A 307 -8.19 -16.67 -12.82
N ALA A 308 -7.33 -17.70 -12.91
CA ALA A 308 -7.17 -18.71 -11.90
C ALA A 308 -5.79 -18.65 -11.20
N THR A 309 -5.73 -19.15 -9.98
CA THR A 309 -4.48 -19.30 -9.20
C THR A 309 -3.57 -20.32 -9.89
N PRO A 310 -2.26 -20.05 -10.05
CA PRO A 310 -1.31 -21.02 -10.61
C PRO A 310 -1.14 -22.21 -9.67
N ALA A 311 -0.66 -23.34 -10.21
CA ALA A 311 -0.22 -24.46 -9.39
C ALA A 311 1.07 -24.10 -8.63
N ASP A 312 1.23 -24.63 -7.42
CA ASP A 312 2.39 -24.31 -6.56
C ASP A 312 3.71 -24.70 -7.22
N GLU A 313 3.74 -25.80 -7.96
CA GLU A 313 4.92 -26.25 -8.72
C GLU A 313 5.37 -25.21 -9.76
N ARG A 314 4.41 -24.57 -10.44
CA ARG A 314 4.71 -23.50 -11.39
C ARG A 314 5.33 -22.28 -10.72
N VAL A 315 4.79 -21.87 -9.57
CA VAL A 315 5.34 -20.78 -8.74
C VAL A 315 6.79 -21.08 -8.33
N VAL A 316 7.03 -22.31 -7.85
CA VAL A 316 8.38 -22.76 -7.45
C VAL A 316 9.36 -22.80 -8.63
N ILE A 317 8.93 -23.29 -9.79
CA ILE A 317 9.76 -23.33 -11.01
C ILE A 317 10.11 -21.90 -11.43
N PHE A 318 9.12 -21.00 -11.50
CA PHE A 318 9.33 -19.60 -11.85
C PHE A 318 10.36 -18.95 -10.91
N GLN A 319 10.19 -19.10 -9.60
CA GLN A 319 11.11 -18.58 -8.60
C GLN A 319 12.54 -19.12 -8.78
N LYS A 320 12.68 -20.43 -9.01
CA LYS A 320 14.00 -21.08 -9.23
C LYS A 320 14.73 -20.51 -10.44
N ILE A 321 14.03 -20.29 -11.56
CA ILE A 321 14.62 -19.72 -12.78
C ILE A 321 15.14 -18.32 -12.49
N VAL A 322 14.33 -17.46 -11.86
CA VAL A 322 14.69 -16.09 -11.56
C VAL A 322 15.87 -16.02 -10.56
N ARG A 323 15.83 -16.84 -9.50
CA ARG A 323 16.93 -16.91 -8.50
C ARG A 323 18.24 -17.44 -9.12
N LYS A 324 18.16 -18.44 -10.00
CA LYS A 324 19.34 -18.99 -10.70
C LYS A 324 20.04 -17.93 -11.56
N ALA A 325 19.29 -16.98 -12.10
CA ALA A 325 19.82 -15.84 -12.85
C ALA A 325 20.38 -14.70 -11.96
N GLY A 326 20.40 -14.86 -10.63
CA GLY A 326 20.97 -13.89 -9.70
C GLY A 326 19.99 -12.78 -9.26
N VAL A 327 18.71 -12.83 -9.63
CA VAL A 327 17.70 -11.90 -9.17
C VAL A 327 17.03 -12.45 -7.89
N PRO A 328 17.10 -11.75 -6.74
CA PRO A 328 16.39 -12.17 -5.54
C PRO A 328 14.88 -12.24 -5.83
N ALA A 329 14.27 -13.40 -5.61
CA ALA A 329 12.85 -13.62 -5.87
C ALA A 329 12.17 -14.26 -4.65
N PHE A 330 11.06 -13.66 -4.21
CA PHE A 330 10.31 -14.05 -3.02
C PHE A 330 8.87 -14.38 -3.41
N VAL A 331 8.33 -15.47 -2.86
CA VAL A 331 6.92 -15.82 -3.02
C VAL A 331 6.16 -15.23 -1.83
N ARG A 332 5.26 -14.28 -2.11
CA ARG A 332 4.42 -13.64 -1.07
C ARG A 332 3.35 -14.61 -0.59
N ARG A 333 3.35 -14.90 0.69
CA ARG A 333 2.25 -15.64 1.31
C ARG A 333 1.04 -14.73 1.42
N PRO A 334 -0.12 -15.12 0.87
CA PRO A 334 -1.33 -14.32 1.00
C PRO A 334 -1.78 -14.27 2.46
N ARG A 335 -2.14 -13.07 2.92
CA ARG A 335 -2.68 -12.83 4.26
C ARG A 335 -4.16 -12.49 4.17
N GLY A 336 -4.95 -12.96 5.15
CA GLY A 336 -6.37 -12.65 5.26
C GLY A 336 -7.19 -13.10 4.05
N ARG A 337 -6.90 -14.27 3.46
CA ARG A 337 -7.66 -14.79 2.29
C ARG A 337 -9.12 -15.06 2.62
N ASP A 338 -9.39 -15.56 3.81
CA ASP A 338 -10.70 -15.88 4.36
C ASP A 338 -11.60 -14.65 4.52
N ILE A 339 -10.99 -13.48 4.64
CA ILE A 339 -11.69 -12.18 4.78
C ILE A 339 -11.50 -11.26 3.56
N TYR A 340 -11.03 -11.76 2.42
CA TYR A 340 -10.75 -10.96 1.22
C TYR A 340 -9.81 -9.77 1.46
N ALA A 341 -8.78 -9.95 2.31
CA ALA A 341 -7.80 -8.91 2.62
C ALA A 341 -6.51 -9.00 1.79
N ALA A 342 -6.34 -10.05 0.98
CA ALA A 342 -5.14 -10.24 0.18
C ALA A 342 -5.05 -9.23 -0.99
N CYS A 343 -3.82 -9.07 -1.52
CA CYS A 343 -3.56 -8.15 -2.64
C CYS A 343 -4.51 -8.42 -3.83
N GLY A 344 -5.10 -7.36 -4.37
CA GLY A 344 -6.06 -7.41 -5.47
C GLY A 344 -7.50 -7.75 -5.07
N GLN A 345 -7.78 -8.05 -3.80
CA GLN A 345 -9.11 -8.46 -3.31
C GLN A 345 -9.95 -7.34 -2.70
N LEU A 346 -9.40 -6.14 -2.47
CA LEU A 346 -10.12 -5.04 -1.84
C LEU A 346 -11.20 -4.46 -2.76
N LYS A 347 -12.46 -4.41 -2.29
CA LYS A 347 -13.60 -3.92 -3.08
C LYS A 347 -14.73 -3.27 -2.28
N ARG A 348 -14.47 -2.83 -1.06
CA ARG A 348 -15.48 -2.18 -0.16
C ARG A 348 -16.64 -3.11 0.20
N THR A 349 -16.39 -4.40 0.39
CA THR A 349 -17.44 -5.35 0.79
C THR A 349 -17.78 -5.22 2.26
N VAL A 350 -19.07 -5.04 2.56
CA VAL A 350 -19.61 -5.05 3.92
C VAL A 350 -19.85 -6.48 4.42
N GLU A 351 -20.05 -7.44 3.50
CA GLU A 351 -20.29 -8.85 3.81
C GLU A 351 -19.06 -9.70 3.54
N ILE A 352 -18.82 -10.70 4.38
CA ILE A 352 -17.93 -11.81 4.05
C ILE A 352 -18.69 -12.65 3.03
N LEU A 353 -18.30 -12.59 1.76
CA LEU A 353 -18.82 -13.52 0.77
C LEU A 353 -18.42 -14.93 1.22
N PRO A 354 -19.32 -15.91 1.24
CA PRO A 354 -18.98 -17.27 1.65
C PRO A 354 -17.78 -17.74 0.83
N ALA A 355 -16.81 -18.35 1.54
CA ALA A 355 -15.66 -18.97 0.90
C ALA A 355 -16.20 -19.89 -0.21
N MET A 356 -15.78 -19.67 -1.45
CA MET A 356 -16.06 -20.62 -2.50
C MET A 356 -15.42 -21.92 -2.05
N GLU A 357 -16.25 -22.93 -1.76
CA GLU A 357 -15.81 -24.28 -1.49
C GLU A 357 -14.75 -24.64 -2.54
N SER A 358 -13.57 -24.97 -2.05
CA SER A 358 -12.54 -25.57 -2.89
C SER A 358 -13.17 -26.81 -3.52
N GLN A 359 -13.55 -26.74 -4.77
CA GLN A 359 -13.85 -27.94 -5.53
C GLN A 359 -12.60 -28.81 -5.51
N ARG A 360 -12.62 -29.77 -4.59
CA ARG A 360 -11.78 -30.96 -4.67
C ARG A 360 -12.27 -31.74 -5.89
N LEU A 361 -11.50 -31.72 -6.92
CA LEU A 361 -11.45 -32.78 -7.92
C LEU A 361 -9.99 -33.09 -8.24
#